data_420ad32057eb95a3253a420233ce5f0e
#
_entry.id   420ad32057eb95a3253a420233ce5f0e
#
_cell.length_a   1.000
_cell.length_b   1.000
_cell.length_c   1.000
_cell.angle_alpha   90.00
_cell.angle_beta   90.00
_cell.angle_gamma   90.00
#
_symmetry.space_group_name_H-M   'P 1'
#
loop_
_entity.id
_entity.type
_entity.pdbx_description
1 polymer ?
#
loop_
_entity_poly.entity_id
_entity_poly.type
_entity_poly.pdbx_seq_one_letter_code
_entity_poly.pdbx_strand_id
1 'polypeptide(L)'
;MNYKAESFDIPFARDVVYRFLNSIHINWQRFLYLLSAKVINHHIDRLTSDERVDAFVIDDSFYSRTRSKSVELLSWVKDHADGNKNKKGFRMLTLGWTDGNSFIPVAFNLLSSTNPRVSINPAKNTIDKKNRWF
;
A
#
# COMPACT_ATOMS: atom_id res chain seq x y z
N MET A 1 -10.19 28.11 -10.88
CA MET A 1 -9.28 28.44 -9.75
C MET A 1 -8.00 27.65 -9.93
N ASN A 2 -6.92 28.31 -10.34
CA ASN A 2 -5.61 27.64 -10.50
C ASN A 2 -4.94 27.60 -9.13
N TYR A 3 -4.91 26.44 -8.52
CA TYR A 3 -4.04 26.21 -7.37
C TYR A 3 -2.59 26.20 -7.88
N LYS A 4 -1.85 27.28 -7.65
CA LYS A 4 -0.39 27.25 -7.70
C LYS A 4 0.06 26.32 -6.56
N ALA A 5 0.63 25.17 -6.93
CA ALA A 5 1.34 24.36 -5.97
C ALA A 5 2.47 25.21 -5.39
N GLU A 6 2.41 25.51 -4.10
CA GLU A 6 3.53 26.10 -3.39
C GLU A 6 4.71 25.15 -3.55
N SER A 7 5.77 25.62 -4.19
CA SER A 7 7.01 24.86 -4.28
C SER A 7 7.63 24.84 -2.90
N PHE A 8 7.42 23.76 -2.16
CA PHE A 8 8.20 23.50 -0.97
C PHE A 8 9.67 23.38 -1.40
N ASP A 9 10.48 24.31 -0.95
CA ASP A 9 11.93 24.29 -1.19
C ASP A 9 12.53 23.17 -0.33
N ILE A 10 12.59 21.97 -0.93
CA ILE A 10 13.06 20.77 -0.27
C ILE A 10 14.59 20.81 -0.33
N PRO A 11 15.31 20.82 0.81
CA PRO A 11 16.77 21.02 0.87
C PRO A 11 17.60 19.85 0.32
N PHE A 12 16.97 18.92 -0.41
CA PHE A 12 17.65 17.75 -0.99
C PHE A 12 17.13 17.40 -2.39
N ALA A 13 17.98 16.81 -3.20
CA ALA A 13 17.67 16.44 -4.57
C ALA A 13 16.61 15.34 -4.67
N ARG A 14 15.85 15.31 -5.75
CA ARG A 14 14.76 14.35 -6.01
C ARG A 14 15.22 12.89 -5.92
N ASP A 15 16.43 12.59 -6.36
CA ASP A 15 17.01 11.24 -6.32
C ASP A 15 17.24 10.73 -4.89
N VAL A 16 17.46 11.62 -3.91
CA VAL A 16 17.57 11.26 -2.49
C VAL A 16 16.27 10.66 -1.99
N VAL A 17 15.12 11.26 -2.37
CA VAL A 17 13.79 10.73 -2.02
C VAL A 17 13.59 9.35 -2.63
N TYR A 18 13.91 9.18 -3.90
CA TYR A 18 13.77 7.87 -4.56
C TYR A 18 14.68 6.80 -3.94
N ARG A 19 15.92 7.14 -3.62
CA ARG A 19 16.84 6.21 -2.92
C ARG A 19 16.33 5.83 -1.54
N PHE A 20 15.78 6.79 -0.80
CA PHE A 20 15.17 6.52 0.50
C PHE A 20 13.97 5.59 0.38
N LEU A 21 13.01 5.90 -0.52
CA LEU A 21 11.81 5.10 -0.72
C LEU A 21 12.10 3.68 -1.24
N ASN A 22 13.17 3.51 -2.01
CA ASN A 22 13.59 2.20 -2.53
C ASN A 22 14.61 1.48 -1.62
N SER A 23 14.86 2.01 -0.42
CA SER A 23 15.82 1.40 0.51
C SER A 23 15.28 0.04 1.00
N ILE A 24 16.08 -1.00 0.79
CA ILE A 24 15.80 -2.36 1.29
C ILE A 24 16.07 -2.50 2.80
N HIS A 25 16.74 -1.53 3.41
CA HIS A 25 17.06 -1.54 4.84
C HIS A 25 15.92 -1.00 5.71
N ILE A 26 14.90 -0.41 5.10
CA ILE A 26 13.75 0.14 5.82
C ILE A 26 12.61 -0.86 5.79
N ASN A 27 12.18 -1.31 6.96
CA ASN A 27 10.96 -2.11 7.08
C ASN A 27 9.74 -1.18 7.01
N TRP A 28 9.26 -0.95 5.78
CA TRP A 28 8.14 -0.04 5.52
C TRP A 28 6.83 -0.49 6.15
N GLN A 29 6.60 -1.79 6.32
CA GLN A 29 5.42 -2.30 7.00
C GLN A 29 5.45 -1.96 8.48
N ARG A 30 6.60 -2.17 9.14
CA ARG A 30 6.79 -1.79 10.54
C ARG A 30 6.67 -0.28 10.73
N PHE A 31 7.25 0.51 9.81
CA PHE A 31 7.13 1.96 9.84
C PHE A 31 5.66 2.39 9.77
N LEU A 32 4.91 1.87 8.81
CA LEU A 32 3.48 2.18 8.66
C LEU A 32 2.70 1.80 9.91
N TYR A 33 2.91 0.60 10.44
CA TYR A 33 2.27 0.14 11.65
C TYR A 33 2.51 1.07 12.85
N LEU A 34 3.78 1.43 13.09
CA LEU A 34 4.13 2.32 14.21
C LEU A 34 3.57 3.74 14.02
N LEU A 35 3.61 4.25 12.79
CA LEU A 35 3.04 5.55 12.46
C LEU A 35 1.53 5.55 12.69
N SER A 36 0.83 4.55 12.19
CA SER A 36 -0.63 4.41 12.33
C SER A 36 -1.03 4.29 13.79
N ALA A 37 -0.35 3.46 14.56
CA ALA A 37 -0.60 3.32 15.99
C ALA A 37 -0.39 4.66 16.73
N LYS A 38 0.67 5.40 16.38
CA LYS A 38 0.91 6.72 16.97
C LYS A 38 -0.20 7.71 16.62
N VAL A 39 -0.62 7.76 15.36
CA VAL A 39 -1.68 8.66 14.90
C VAL A 39 -3.00 8.33 15.59
N ILE A 40 -3.39 7.06 15.63
CA ILE A 40 -4.61 6.60 16.28
C ILE A 40 -4.59 6.98 17.76
N ASN A 41 -3.62 6.50 18.51
CA ASN A 41 -3.61 6.61 19.97
C ASN A 41 -3.38 8.06 20.49
N HIS A 42 -2.65 8.91 19.73
CA HIS A 42 -2.32 10.24 20.23
C HIS A 42 -3.16 11.36 19.64
N HIS A 43 -3.72 11.15 18.45
CA HIS A 43 -4.43 12.21 17.75
C HIS A 43 -5.91 11.91 17.54
N ILE A 44 -6.26 10.69 17.11
CA ILE A 44 -7.65 10.38 16.76
C ILE A 44 -8.46 9.93 17.96
N ASP A 45 -7.93 9.06 18.79
CA ASP A 45 -8.59 8.51 19.97
C ASP A 45 -9.16 9.61 20.90
N ARG A 46 -8.42 10.70 21.05
CA ARG A 46 -8.86 11.88 21.82
C ARG A 46 -10.00 12.67 21.19
N LEU A 47 -10.23 12.51 19.90
CA LEU A 47 -11.27 13.19 19.12
C LEU A 47 -12.48 12.30 18.89
N THR A 48 -12.35 11.01 19.19
CA THR A 48 -13.39 10.00 19.02
C THR A 48 -14.33 10.06 20.23
N SER A 49 -15.64 10.02 19.98
CA SER A 49 -16.62 9.95 21.08
C SER A 49 -16.81 8.50 21.53
N ASP A 50 -17.17 8.29 22.81
CA ASP A 50 -17.44 6.96 23.39
C ASP A 50 -18.58 6.19 22.70
N GLU A 51 -19.38 6.88 21.88
CA GLU A 51 -20.46 6.28 21.09
C GLU A 51 -19.99 5.67 19.77
N ARG A 52 -18.73 5.86 19.38
CA ARG A 52 -18.17 5.33 18.13
C ARG A 52 -17.59 3.94 18.35
N VAL A 53 -17.74 3.12 17.34
CA VAL A 53 -17.21 1.76 17.35
C VAL A 53 -15.99 1.71 16.46
N ASP A 54 -14.86 1.37 17.05
CA ASP A 54 -13.62 1.10 16.32
C ASP A 54 -13.73 -0.22 15.56
N ALA A 55 -13.32 -0.20 14.31
CA ALA A 55 -13.34 -1.37 13.46
C ALA A 55 -12.08 -1.50 12.60
N PHE A 56 -11.71 -2.74 12.29
CA PHE A 56 -10.75 -3.01 11.23
C PHE A 56 -11.49 -3.29 9.94
N VAL A 57 -11.01 -2.68 8.85
CA VAL A 57 -11.56 -2.81 7.51
C VAL A 57 -10.49 -3.42 6.62
N ILE A 58 -10.87 -4.44 5.86
CA ILE A 58 -10.01 -5.03 4.83
C ILE A 58 -10.57 -4.64 3.47
N ASP A 59 -9.72 -4.02 2.63
CA ASP A 59 -10.05 -3.65 1.26
C ASP A 59 -9.09 -4.28 0.26
N ASP A 60 -9.64 -4.68 -0.87
CA ASP A 60 -8.92 -5.30 -1.99
C ASP A 60 -8.96 -4.37 -3.19
N SER A 61 -7.88 -3.66 -3.42
CA SER A 61 -7.76 -2.64 -4.47
C SER A 61 -6.96 -3.14 -5.67
N PHE A 62 -7.39 -2.74 -6.87
CA PHE A 62 -6.67 -3.01 -8.10
C PHE A 62 -5.80 -1.84 -8.54
N TYR A 63 -4.52 -2.11 -8.77
CA TYR A 63 -3.56 -1.15 -9.32
C TYR A 63 -3.20 -1.50 -10.76
N SER A 64 -3.71 -0.71 -11.70
CA SER A 64 -3.45 -0.90 -13.11
C SER A 64 -1.98 -0.64 -13.48
N ARG A 65 -1.39 -1.56 -14.25
CA ARG A 65 -0.01 -1.51 -14.77
C ARG A 65 0.04 -1.98 -16.21
N THR A 66 -0.82 -1.47 -17.05
CA THR A 66 -1.03 -1.90 -18.45
C THR A 66 0.24 -1.84 -19.30
N ARG A 67 1.09 -0.85 -19.07
CA ARG A 67 2.36 -0.65 -19.81
C ARG A 67 3.53 -1.45 -19.25
N SER A 68 3.42 -2.02 -18.06
CA SER A 68 4.51 -2.79 -17.45
C SER A 68 4.71 -4.13 -18.13
N LYS A 69 5.97 -4.55 -18.34
CA LYS A 69 6.32 -5.81 -19.01
C LYS A 69 6.95 -6.83 -18.07
N SER A 70 7.80 -6.40 -17.13
CA SER A 70 8.66 -7.26 -16.32
C SER A 70 8.69 -6.91 -14.84
N VAL A 71 7.61 -6.29 -14.31
CA VAL A 71 7.53 -5.99 -12.88
C VAL A 71 7.12 -7.26 -12.13
N GLU A 72 7.78 -7.55 -11.02
CA GLU A 72 7.46 -8.68 -10.15
C GLU A 72 6.02 -8.60 -9.64
N LEU A 73 5.37 -9.74 -9.41
CA LEU A 73 3.96 -9.91 -9.02
C LEU A 73 2.94 -9.43 -10.08
N LEU A 74 3.39 -9.03 -11.27
CA LEU A 74 2.48 -8.61 -12.33
C LEU A 74 1.58 -9.76 -12.77
N SER A 75 0.28 -9.51 -12.85
CA SER A 75 -0.69 -10.52 -13.24
C SER A 75 -1.88 -9.92 -14.00
N TRP A 76 -2.65 -10.79 -14.66
CA TRP A 76 -3.96 -10.45 -15.17
C TRP A 76 -4.97 -10.54 -14.03
N VAL A 77 -5.65 -9.46 -13.76
CA VAL A 77 -6.60 -9.32 -12.66
C VAL A 77 -7.94 -8.87 -13.22
N LYS A 78 -9.02 -9.45 -12.73
CA LYS A 78 -10.37 -8.98 -13.03
C LYS A 78 -10.61 -7.68 -12.28
N ASP A 79 -10.94 -6.63 -13.03
CA ASP A 79 -11.34 -5.34 -12.48
C ASP A 79 -12.86 -5.31 -12.30
N HIS A 80 -13.30 -5.43 -11.06
CA HIS A 80 -14.74 -5.44 -10.74
C HIS A 80 -15.39 -4.07 -11.00
N ALA A 81 -14.64 -2.99 -10.93
CA ALA A 81 -15.13 -1.64 -11.19
C ALA A 81 -15.37 -1.37 -12.68
N ASP A 82 -14.74 -2.15 -13.57
CA ASP A 82 -14.89 -2.02 -15.04
C ASP A 82 -15.44 -3.30 -15.67
N GLY A 83 -16.59 -3.74 -15.20
CA GLY A 83 -17.33 -4.83 -15.80
C GLY A 83 -16.60 -6.18 -15.83
N ASN A 84 -15.78 -6.48 -14.84
CA ASN A 84 -14.98 -7.70 -14.76
C ASN A 84 -13.98 -7.92 -15.91
N LYS A 85 -13.54 -6.85 -16.57
CA LYS A 85 -12.52 -6.94 -17.62
C LYS A 85 -11.17 -7.36 -17.02
N ASN A 86 -10.46 -8.21 -17.74
CA ASN A 86 -9.10 -8.58 -17.37
C ASN A 86 -8.16 -7.43 -17.70
N LYS A 87 -7.50 -6.90 -16.69
CA LYS A 87 -6.48 -5.86 -16.80
C LYS A 87 -5.16 -6.32 -16.18
N LYS A 88 -4.08 -5.81 -16.72
CA LYS A 88 -2.73 -6.10 -16.21
C LYS A 88 -2.39 -5.17 -15.06
N GLY A 89 -1.99 -5.73 -13.92
CA GLY A 89 -1.69 -4.96 -12.72
C GLY A 89 -1.40 -5.80 -11.49
N PHE A 90 -1.63 -5.18 -10.34
CA PHE A 90 -1.48 -5.78 -9.02
C PHE A 90 -2.79 -5.74 -8.26
N ARG A 91 -2.99 -6.72 -7.40
CA ARG A 91 -3.96 -6.65 -6.31
C ARG A 91 -3.24 -6.28 -5.02
N MET A 92 -3.79 -5.32 -4.29
CA MET A 92 -3.28 -4.93 -2.99
C MET A 92 -4.39 -5.09 -1.95
N LEU A 93 -4.10 -5.91 -0.95
CA LEU A 93 -4.94 -6.03 0.23
C LEU A 93 -4.48 -5.00 1.25
N THR A 94 -5.37 -4.14 1.69
CA THR A 94 -5.11 -3.11 2.69
C THR A 94 -5.91 -3.41 3.95
N LEU A 95 -5.24 -3.42 5.09
CA LEU A 95 -5.87 -3.40 6.41
C LEU A 95 -5.89 -1.97 6.89
N GLY A 96 -7.04 -1.43 7.18
CA GLY A 96 -7.24 -0.12 7.77
C GLY A 96 -7.97 -0.20 9.10
N TRP A 97 -7.77 0.80 9.94
CA TRP A 97 -8.55 1.08 11.12
C TRP A 97 -9.50 2.25 10.86
N THR A 98 -10.68 2.22 11.44
CA THR A 98 -11.66 3.31 11.35
C THR A 98 -12.46 3.44 12.65
N ASP A 99 -12.80 4.66 12.99
CA ASP A 99 -13.75 5.04 14.04
C ASP A 99 -15.13 5.44 13.47
N GLY A 100 -15.37 5.14 12.19
CA GLY A 100 -16.56 5.56 11.46
C GLY A 100 -16.44 6.90 10.73
N ASN A 101 -15.53 7.79 11.14
CA ASN A 101 -15.26 9.08 10.49
C ASN A 101 -13.87 9.16 9.84
N SER A 102 -12.89 8.54 10.49
CA SER A 102 -11.49 8.52 10.04
C SER A 102 -11.16 7.15 9.49
N PHE A 103 -10.27 7.09 8.51
CA PHE A 103 -9.69 5.85 8.01
C PHE A 103 -8.17 5.95 8.00
N ILE A 104 -7.52 5.06 8.71
CA ILE A 104 -6.06 5.00 8.81
C ILE A 104 -5.56 3.66 8.28
N PRO A 105 -4.76 3.61 7.20
CA PRO A 105 -4.15 2.38 6.74
C PRO A 105 -3.10 1.90 7.76
N VAL A 106 -3.21 0.64 8.16
CA VAL A 106 -2.33 0.02 9.18
C VAL A 106 -1.32 -0.93 8.56
N ALA A 107 -1.76 -1.68 7.56
CA ALA A 107 -0.90 -2.61 6.84
C ALA A 107 -1.38 -2.80 5.41
N PHE A 108 -0.49 -3.24 4.53
CA PHE A 108 -0.85 -3.62 3.17
C PHE A 108 -0.02 -4.81 2.71
N ASN A 109 -0.55 -5.55 1.73
CA ASN A 109 0.17 -6.63 1.08
C ASN A 109 -0.19 -6.72 -0.40
N LEU A 110 0.82 -6.93 -1.25
CA LEU A 110 0.58 -7.19 -2.66
C LEU A 110 0.30 -8.68 -2.85
N LEU A 111 -0.83 -8.98 -3.49
CA LEU A 111 -1.23 -10.34 -3.77
C LEU A 111 -0.63 -10.82 -5.08
N SER A 112 -0.08 -12.02 -5.06
CA SER A 112 0.41 -12.72 -6.25
C SER A 112 -0.49 -13.91 -6.56
N SER A 113 -0.68 -14.18 -7.86
CA SER A 113 -1.38 -15.38 -8.29
C SER A 113 -0.40 -16.53 -8.47
N THR A 114 -0.75 -17.68 -7.91
CA THR A 114 -0.05 -18.95 -8.17
C THR A 114 -0.51 -19.62 -9.46
N ASN A 115 -1.59 -19.14 -10.07
CA ASN A 115 -2.10 -19.68 -11.32
C ASN A 115 -1.25 -19.21 -12.51
N PRO A 116 -0.55 -20.11 -13.22
CA PRO A 116 0.33 -19.76 -14.34
C PRO A 116 -0.40 -19.12 -15.53
N ARG A 117 -1.72 -19.31 -15.65
CA ARG A 117 -2.53 -18.71 -16.75
C ARG A 117 -2.73 -17.20 -16.58
N VAL A 118 -2.66 -16.69 -15.36
CA VAL A 118 -2.90 -15.27 -15.04
C VAL A 118 -1.64 -14.57 -14.51
N SER A 119 -0.69 -15.32 -13.96
CA SER A 119 0.59 -14.77 -13.51
C SER A 119 1.46 -14.45 -14.71
N ILE A 120 1.91 -13.20 -14.82
CA ILE A 120 2.84 -12.74 -15.86
C ILE A 120 4.28 -12.84 -15.33
N ASN A 121 4.53 -12.30 -14.16
CA ASN A 121 5.81 -12.36 -13.47
C ASN A 121 5.56 -12.76 -12.02
N PRO A 122 5.76 -14.03 -11.66
CA PRO A 122 5.57 -14.49 -10.29
C PRO A 122 6.60 -13.86 -9.34
N ALA A 123 6.34 -13.96 -8.04
CA ALA A 123 7.30 -13.59 -7.02
C ALA A 123 8.61 -14.36 -7.24
N LYS A 124 9.72 -13.65 -7.20
CA LYS A 124 11.04 -14.29 -7.20
C LYS A 124 11.23 -14.96 -5.83
N ASN A 125 11.49 -16.26 -5.83
CA ASN A 125 11.72 -17.05 -4.60
C ASN A 125 12.99 -16.65 -3.83
N THR A 126 13.64 -15.58 -4.20
CA THR A 126 14.86 -15.04 -3.57
C THR A 126 14.56 -14.00 -2.50
N ILE A 127 13.50 -14.16 -1.72
CA ILE A 127 13.49 -13.53 -0.41
C ILE A 127 14.42 -14.39 0.44
N ASP A 128 15.64 -13.89 0.58
CA ASP A 128 16.63 -14.44 1.48
C ASP A 128 15.95 -14.58 2.86
N LYS A 129 15.82 -15.82 3.34
CA LYS A 129 15.16 -16.12 4.63
C LYS A 129 15.84 -15.42 5.82
N LYS A 130 17.04 -14.86 5.61
CA LYS A 130 17.75 -14.03 6.59
C LYS A 130 17.11 -12.67 6.86
N ASN A 131 16.22 -12.20 5.99
CA ASN A 131 15.54 -10.90 6.14
C ASN A 131 14.08 -11.03 6.58
N ARG A 132 13.69 -12.17 7.15
CA ARG A 132 12.43 -12.25 7.89
C ARG A 132 12.61 -11.52 9.21
N TRP A 133 12.18 -10.30 9.24
CA TRP A 133 12.01 -9.55 10.47
C TRP A 133 10.71 -10.01 11.13
N PHE A 134 10.85 -10.71 12.23
CA PHE A 134 9.76 -10.94 13.18
C PHE A 134 9.57 -9.68 14.01
#